data_444739b6ae6f2bd7279c38971e8f4fac
#
_entry.id   444739b6ae6f2bd7279c38971e8f4fac
#
_cell.length_a   1.000
_cell.length_b   1.000
_cell.length_c   1.000
_cell.angle_alpha   90.00
_cell.angle_beta   90.00
_cell.angle_gamma   90.00
#
_symmetry.space_group_name_H-M   'P 1'
#
loop_
_entity.id
_entity.type
_entity.pdbx_description
1 polymer ?
#
loop_
_entity_poly.entity_id
_entity_poly.type
_entity_poly.pdbx_seq_one_letter_code
_entity_poly.pdbx_strand_id
1 'polypeptide(L)'
;MTTLLADGNVLVALTVADHVHHDRAVHWFQRGAPHLATCPITEGTLLRFLIRSGVATADAIAVLDAVRANDWHVFWPDAMPYAVAHLRGVVGHRQVTDAYLVALAKRHRCRVATLDRGLVALYGRDSVIVE
;
A
#
# COMPACT_ATOMS: atom_id res chain seq x y z
N MET A 1 12.83 14.01 2.96
CA MET A 1 12.48 12.84 2.14
C MET A 1 11.14 12.30 2.61
N THR A 2 10.23 12.08 1.69
CA THR A 2 8.86 11.69 2.02
C THR A 2 8.74 10.17 2.16
N THR A 3 8.12 9.72 3.24
CA THR A 3 7.72 8.32 3.41
C THR A 3 6.21 8.21 3.27
N LEU A 4 5.75 7.25 2.48
CA LEU A 4 4.34 6.97 2.26
C LEU A 4 4.08 5.49 2.56
N LEU A 5 2.93 5.17 3.15
CA LEU A 5 2.50 3.79 3.26
C LEU A 5 1.94 3.36 1.90
N ALA A 6 2.56 2.37 1.27
CA ALA A 6 2.08 1.87 0.00
C ALA A 6 0.85 0.98 0.23
N ASP A 7 -0.29 1.38 -0.33
CA ASP A 7 -1.47 0.51 -0.40
C ASP A 7 -1.11 -0.76 -1.20
N GLY A 8 -1.79 -1.85 -0.91
CA GLY A 8 -1.53 -3.12 -1.59
C GLY A 8 -1.60 -3.03 -3.10
N ASN A 9 -2.53 -2.24 -3.65
CA ASN A 9 -2.64 -2.06 -5.10
C ASN A 9 -1.41 -1.37 -5.71
N VAL A 10 -0.75 -0.50 -4.96
CA VAL A 10 0.50 0.16 -5.40
C VAL A 10 1.64 -0.86 -5.44
N LEU A 11 1.75 -1.71 -4.40
CA LEU A 11 2.77 -2.77 -4.39
C LEU A 11 2.60 -3.72 -5.57
N VAL A 12 1.37 -4.11 -5.86
CA VAL A 12 1.06 -4.98 -7.01
C VAL A 12 1.46 -4.28 -8.32
N ALA A 13 1.04 -3.04 -8.51
CA ALA A 13 1.33 -2.30 -9.74
C ALA A 13 2.84 -2.10 -9.96
N LEU A 14 3.59 -1.84 -8.89
CA LEU A 14 5.05 -1.66 -8.99
C LEU A 14 5.80 -2.95 -9.30
N THR A 15 5.32 -4.09 -8.80
CA THR A 15 6.04 -5.36 -8.88
C THR A 15 5.60 -6.27 -10.02
N VAL A 16 4.38 -6.10 -10.52
CA VAL A 16 3.82 -6.96 -11.59
C VAL A 16 3.92 -6.23 -12.93
N ALA A 17 4.88 -6.63 -13.75
CA ALA A 17 5.24 -5.91 -14.98
C ALA A 17 4.11 -5.79 -16.00
N ASP A 18 3.20 -6.75 -16.06
CA ASP A 18 2.06 -6.74 -16.98
C ASP A 18 0.77 -6.18 -16.35
N HIS A 19 0.86 -5.64 -15.14
CA HIS A 19 -0.29 -4.97 -14.52
C HIS A 19 -0.66 -3.71 -15.31
N VAL A 20 -1.98 -3.47 -15.46
CA VAL A 20 -2.49 -2.36 -16.27
C VAL A 20 -1.96 -0.98 -15.80
N HIS A 21 -1.65 -0.84 -14.51
CA HIS A 21 -1.13 0.39 -13.95
C HIS A 21 0.37 0.38 -13.66
N HIS A 22 1.09 -0.62 -14.17
CA HIS A 22 2.52 -0.77 -13.89
C HIS A 22 3.32 0.47 -14.31
N ASP A 23 3.19 0.89 -15.55
CA ASP A 23 3.97 2.02 -16.07
C ASP A 23 3.66 3.32 -15.32
N ARG A 24 2.39 3.55 -15.02
CA ARG A 24 1.97 4.71 -14.23
C ARG A 24 2.61 4.71 -12.85
N ALA A 25 2.57 3.57 -12.16
CA ALA A 25 3.12 3.44 -10.82
C ALA A 25 4.64 3.64 -10.82
N VAL A 26 5.33 3.05 -11.79
CA VAL A 26 6.79 3.18 -11.92
C VAL A 26 7.18 4.63 -12.20
N HIS A 27 6.50 5.30 -13.13
CA HIS A 27 6.78 6.72 -13.43
C HIS A 27 6.53 7.61 -12.21
N TRP A 28 5.41 7.39 -11.51
CA TRP A 28 5.11 8.13 -10.28
C TRP A 28 6.20 7.94 -9.24
N PHE A 29 6.63 6.69 -9.03
CA PHE A 29 7.68 6.37 -8.08
C PHE A 29 9.01 7.04 -8.45
N GLN A 30 9.38 6.98 -9.72
CA GLN A 30 10.64 7.58 -10.20
C GLN A 30 10.65 9.10 -10.07
N ARG A 31 9.51 9.77 -10.34
CA ARG A 31 9.44 11.23 -10.24
C ARG A 31 9.59 11.72 -8.82
N GLY A 32 8.94 11.04 -7.87
CA GLY A 32 8.91 11.49 -6.48
C GLY A 32 9.99 10.88 -5.62
N ALA A 33 10.53 9.75 -6.04
CA ALA A 33 11.51 8.95 -5.29
C ALA A 33 11.18 8.85 -3.80
N PRO A 34 9.94 8.52 -3.41
CA PRO A 34 9.58 8.44 -2.00
C PRO A 34 10.20 7.19 -1.36
N HIS A 35 10.31 7.20 -0.04
CA HIS A 35 10.42 5.96 0.69
C HIS A 35 9.03 5.34 0.80
N LEU A 36 8.92 4.04 0.61
CA LEU A 36 7.64 3.33 0.73
C LEU A 36 7.69 2.41 1.94
N ALA A 37 6.73 2.60 2.82
CA ALA A 37 6.48 1.68 3.93
C ALA A 37 5.53 0.58 3.48
N THR A 38 5.74 -0.61 4.01
CA THR A 38 4.78 -1.71 3.94
C THR A 38 4.40 -2.14 5.35
N CYS A 39 3.28 -2.82 5.48
CA CYS A 39 2.84 -3.45 6.73
C CYS A 39 2.30 -4.84 6.41
N PRO A 40 2.04 -5.70 7.40
CA PRO A 40 1.54 -7.05 7.13
C PRO A 40 0.31 -7.08 6.26
N ILE A 41 -0.61 -6.11 6.38
CA ILE A 41 -1.83 -6.06 5.57
C ILE A 41 -1.50 -5.83 4.09
N THR A 42 -0.68 -4.83 3.78
CA THR A 42 -0.33 -4.51 2.39
C THR A 42 0.58 -5.57 1.77
N GLU A 43 1.47 -6.15 2.56
CA GLU A 43 2.29 -7.27 2.11
C GLU A 43 1.43 -8.50 1.80
N GLY A 44 0.43 -8.78 2.65
CA GLY A 44 -0.53 -9.85 2.42
C GLY A 44 -1.34 -9.65 1.14
N THR A 45 -1.70 -8.42 0.82
CA THR A 45 -2.39 -8.09 -0.43
C THR A 45 -1.54 -8.47 -1.64
N LEU A 46 -0.26 -8.12 -1.63
CA LEU A 46 0.67 -8.49 -2.70
C LEU A 46 0.78 -10.01 -2.84
N LEU A 47 1.00 -10.72 -1.73
CA LEU A 47 1.15 -12.17 -1.75
C LEU A 47 -0.12 -12.86 -2.27
N ARG A 48 -1.29 -12.43 -1.80
CA ARG A 48 -2.57 -13.01 -2.26
C ARG A 48 -2.77 -12.77 -3.75
N PHE A 49 -2.46 -11.59 -4.24
CA PHE A 49 -2.57 -11.29 -5.67
C PHE A 49 -1.67 -12.21 -6.50
N LEU A 50 -0.41 -12.35 -6.13
CA LEU A 50 0.55 -13.17 -6.86
C LEU A 50 0.12 -14.64 -6.87
N ILE A 51 -0.26 -15.19 -5.72
CA ILE A 51 -0.66 -16.60 -5.61
C ILE A 51 -1.96 -16.84 -6.39
N ARG A 52 -2.93 -15.94 -6.29
CA ARG A 52 -4.18 -16.05 -7.07
C ARG A 52 -3.93 -15.99 -8.57
N SER A 53 -2.88 -15.29 -9.00
CA SER A 53 -2.48 -15.20 -10.41
C SER A 53 -1.66 -16.40 -10.89
N GLY A 54 -1.46 -17.40 -10.03
CA GLY A 54 -0.75 -18.63 -10.39
C GLY A 54 0.74 -18.64 -10.05
N VAL A 55 1.23 -17.63 -9.35
CA VAL A 55 2.63 -17.60 -8.89
C VAL A 55 2.79 -18.56 -7.70
N ALA A 56 3.82 -19.41 -7.74
CA ALA A 56 4.11 -20.33 -6.65
C ALA A 56 4.45 -19.53 -5.37
N THR A 57 4.10 -20.09 -4.21
CA THR A 57 4.31 -19.43 -2.91
C THR A 57 5.76 -18.98 -2.71
N ALA A 58 6.72 -19.84 -3.04
CA ALA A 58 8.14 -19.51 -2.90
C ALA A 58 8.54 -18.31 -3.77
N ASP A 59 8.00 -18.22 -4.99
CA ASP A 59 8.27 -17.11 -5.90
C ASP A 59 7.58 -15.83 -5.44
N ALA A 60 6.37 -15.94 -4.90
CA ALA A 60 5.65 -14.79 -4.35
C ALA A 60 6.43 -14.18 -3.16
N ILE A 61 6.93 -15.01 -2.27
CA ILE A 61 7.78 -14.56 -1.15
C ILE A 61 9.06 -13.90 -1.68
N ALA A 62 9.66 -14.44 -2.74
CA ALA A 62 10.86 -13.85 -3.32
C ALA A 62 10.60 -12.44 -3.87
N VAL A 63 9.42 -12.20 -4.45
CA VAL A 63 9.03 -10.84 -4.89
C VAL A 63 8.96 -9.89 -3.70
N LEU A 64 8.33 -10.31 -2.61
CA LEU A 64 8.24 -9.48 -1.41
C LEU A 64 9.62 -9.23 -0.80
N ASP A 65 10.49 -10.24 -0.74
CA ASP A 65 11.85 -10.09 -0.24
C ASP A 65 12.64 -9.10 -1.10
N ALA A 66 12.44 -9.09 -2.41
CA ALA A 66 13.06 -8.13 -3.31
C ALA A 66 12.59 -6.69 -3.01
N VAL A 67 11.32 -6.49 -2.70
CA VAL A 67 10.80 -5.19 -2.26
C VAL A 67 11.50 -4.76 -0.98
N ARG A 68 11.57 -5.65 0.00
CA ARG A 68 12.18 -5.36 1.32
C ARG A 68 13.67 -5.07 1.25
N ALA A 69 14.36 -5.56 0.23
CA ALA A 69 15.80 -5.38 0.07
C ALA A 69 16.19 -3.98 -0.43
N ASN A 70 15.24 -3.16 -0.83
CA ASN A 70 15.52 -1.82 -1.35
C ASN A 70 15.77 -0.82 -0.22
N ASP A 71 16.68 0.12 -0.47
CA ASP A 71 17.03 1.17 0.50
C ASP A 71 15.84 2.11 0.78
N TRP A 72 14.91 2.23 -0.15
CA TRP A 72 13.72 3.06 0.02
C TRP A 72 12.61 2.37 0.83
N HIS A 73 12.76 1.08 1.17
CA HIS A 73 11.72 0.31 1.88
C HIS A 73 11.82 0.49 3.39
N VAL A 74 10.65 0.64 4.02
CA VAL A 74 10.49 0.65 5.48
C VAL A 74 9.37 -0.31 5.84
N PHE A 75 9.57 -1.15 6.86
CA PHE A 75 8.50 -2.01 7.36
C PHE A 75 7.88 -1.39 8.61
N TRP A 76 6.55 -1.31 8.63
CA TRP A 76 5.79 -0.91 9.81
C TRP A 76 4.96 -2.08 10.32
N PRO A 77 5.14 -2.50 11.58
CA PRO A 77 4.25 -3.49 12.15
C PRO A 77 2.83 -2.91 12.31
N ASP A 78 1.82 -3.78 12.23
CA ASP A 78 0.43 -3.40 12.47
C ASP A 78 0.11 -3.44 13.98
N ALA A 79 0.90 -2.72 14.78
CA ALA A 79 0.83 -2.76 16.24
C ALA A 79 -0.27 -1.84 16.81
N MET A 80 -1.40 -1.74 16.12
CA MET A 80 -2.50 -0.84 16.47
C MET A 80 -3.82 -1.60 16.33
N PRO A 81 -4.69 -1.58 17.37
CA PRO A 81 -6.01 -2.20 17.24
C PRO A 81 -6.93 -1.35 16.37
N TYR A 82 -7.98 -1.96 15.83
CA TYR A 82 -9.08 -1.18 15.28
C TYR A 82 -9.78 -0.43 16.41
N ALA A 83 -10.11 0.82 16.17
CA ALA A 83 -10.84 1.66 17.11
C ALA A 83 -11.98 2.39 16.37
N VAL A 84 -13.04 2.70 17.10
CA VAL A 84 -14.21 3.39 16.54
C VAL A 84 -13.82 4.70 15.85
N ALA A 85 -12.86 5.43 16.44
CA ALA A 85 -12.40 6.69 15.87
C ALA A 85 -11.80 6.51 14.45
N HIS A 86 -11.18 5.38 14.19
CA HIS A 86 -10.60 5.07 12.88
C HIS A 86 -11.67 4.75 11.83
N LEU A 87 -12.84 4.30 12.25
CA LEU A 87 -13.92 3.86 11.36
C LEU A 87 -14.94 4.95 11.06
N ARG A 88 -14.70 6.17 11.51
CA ARG A 88 -15.59 7.30 11.19
C ARG A 88 -15.61 7.53 9.68
N GLY A 89 -16.81 7.68 9.12
CA GLY A 89 -16.99 7.87 7.69
C GLY A 89 -17.00 6.58 6.88
N VAL A 90 -16.71 5.43 7.50
CA VAL A 90 -16.83 4.12 6.84
C VAL A 90 -18.30 3.81 6.60
N VAL A 91 -18.65 3.55 5.34
CA VAL A 91 -20.02 3.25 4.92
C VAL A 91 -20.20 1.75 4.66
N GLY A 92 -19.16 1.09 4.15
CA GLY A 92 -19.22 -0.32 3.77
C GLY A 92 -17.99 -1.11 4.20
N HIS A 93 -18.11 -2.42 4.19
CA HIS A 93 -17.06 -3.33 4.67
C HIS A 93 -15.73 -3.19 3.92
N ARG A 94 -15.76 -2.76 2.65
CA ARG A 94 -14.55 -2.59 1.84
C ARG A 94 -13.68 -1.43 2.30
N GLN A 95 -14.25 -0.50 3.05
CA GLN A 95 -13.54 0.68 3.55
C GLN A 95 -12.85 0.43 4.89
N VAL A 96 -13.08 -0.70 5.53
CA VAL A 96 -12.50 -1.01 6.86
C VAL A 96 -10.99 -1.11 6.78
N THR A 97 -10.44 -1.81 5.81
CA THR A 97 -9.00 -1.91 5.62
C THR A 97 -8.38 -0.55 5.28
N ASP A 98 -9.01 0.22 4.40
CA ASP A 98 -8.54 1.55 4.04
C ASP A 98 -8.47 2.46 5.26
N ALA A 99 -9.51 2.44 6.10
CA ALA A 99 -9.53 3.22 7.33
C ALA A 99 -8.38 2.85 8.27
N TYR A 100 -8.08 1.57 8.38
CA TYR A 100 -6.96 1.09 9.19
C TYR A 100 -5.61 1.58 8.64
N LEU A 101 -5.40 1.45 7.34
CA LEU A 101 -4.15 1.89 6.70
C LEU A 101 -3.93 3.39 6.86
N VAL A 102 -4.98 4.17 6.69
CA VAL A 102 -4.93 5.62 6.92
C VAL A 102 -4.55 5.92 8.37
N ALA A 103 -5.17 5.24 9.34
CA ALA A 103 -4.87 5.43 10.75
C ALA A 103 -3.42 5.03 11.08
N LEU A 104 -2.93 3.94 10.49
CA LEU A 104 -1.55 3.50 10.67
C LEU A 104 -0.56 4.52 10.10
N ALA A 105 -0.81 5.02 8.89
CA ALA A 105 0.02 6.04 8.29
C ALA A 105 0.06 7.32 9.14
N LYS A 106 -1.09 7.76 9.64
CA LYS A 106 -1.19 8.94 10.53
C LYS A 106 -0.38 8.74 11.81
N ARG A 107 -0.38 7.54 12.37
CA ARG A 107 0.42 7.22 13.55
C ARG A 107 1.91 7.45 13.29
N HIS A 108 2.36 7.21 12.06
CA HIS A 108 3.73 7.47 11.64
C HIS A 108 3.92 8.87 11.03
N ARG A 109 2.90 9.74 11.12
CA ARG A 109 2.89 11.10 10.54
C ARG A 109 3.13 11.08 9.03
N CYS A 110 2.57 10.09 8.36
CA CYS A 110 2.69 9.87 6.93
C CYS A 110 1.30 9.77 6.29
N ARG A 111 1.29 9.61 4.97
CA ARG A 111 0.07 9.42 4.18
C ARG A 111 0.12 8.08 3.46
N VAL A 112 -1.03 7.64 2.97
CA VAL A 112 -1.15 6.41 2.17
C VAL A 112 -1.02 6.77 0.69
N ALA A 113 -0.15 6.07 -0.03
CA ALA A 113 -0.11 6.12 -1.49
C ALA A 113 -1.01 5.03 -2.05
N THR A 114 -1.94 5.38 -2.92
CA THR A 114 -2.95 4.46 -3.43
C THR A 114 -3.31 4.76 -4.88
N LEU A 115 -3.76 3.73 -5.59
CA LEU A 115 -4.39 3.86 -6.91
C LEU A 115 -5.91 4.06 -6.79
N ASP A 116 -6.46 3.90 -5.60
CA ASP A 116 -7.91 3.92 -5.34
C ASP A 116 -8.41 5.35 -5.15
N ARG A 117 -9.12 5.86 -6.15
CA ARG A 117 -9.72 7.21 -6.07
C ARG A 117 -10.79 7.31 -4.99
N GLY A 118 -11.46 6.21 -4.66
CA GLY A 118 -12.44 6.18 -3.57
C GLY A 118 -11.79 6.42 -2.21
N LEU A 119 -10.62 5.84 -1.98
CA LEU A 119 -9.84 6.10 -0.76
C LEU A 119 -9.44 7.58 -0.68
N VAL A 120 -8.93 8.14 -1.77
CA VAL A 120 -8.53 9.55 -1.80
C VAL A 120 -9.72 10.48 -1.62
N ALA A 121 -10.88 10.14 -2.18
CA ALA A 121 -12.10 10.93 -1.99
C ALA A 121 -12.52 11.00 -0.53
N LEU A 122 -12.35 9.90 0.20
CA LEU A 122 -12.73 9.81 1.62
C LEU A 122 -11.63 10.37 2.56
N TYR A 123 -10.37 10.19 2.21
CA TYR A 123 -9.21 10.52 3.05
C TYR A 123 -8.21 11.43 2.34
N GLY A 124 -8.68 12.46 1.64
CA GLY A 124 -7.85 13.30 0.79
C GLY A 124 -6.62 13.93 1.44
N ARG A 125 -6.72 14.27 2.75
CA ARG A 125 -5.59 14.85 3.50
C ARG A 125 -4.53 13.82 3.84
N ASP A 126 -4.92 12.56 3.96
CA ASP A 126 -4.10 11.48 4.51
C ASP A 126 -3.71 10.48 3.43
N SER A 127 -3.91 10.84 2.17
CA SER A 127 -3.63 9.96 1.04
C SER A 127 -3.06 10.73 -0.14
N VAL A 128 -2.39 10.00 -1.02
CA VAL A 128 -1.82 10.49 -2.27
C VAL A 128 -2.24 9.54 -3.38
N ILE A 129 -2.82 10.07 -4.45
CA ILE A 129 -3.15 9.26 -5.62
C ILE A 129 -1.88 9.01 -6.45
N VAL A 130 -1.71 7.77 -6.86
CA VAL A 130 -0.62 7.37 -7.76
C VAL A 130 -1.06 7.61 -9.19
N GLU A 131 -0.47 8.62 -9.86
CA GLU A 131 -0.83 8.99 -11.24
C GLU A 131 0.32 9.66 -12.00
#